data_52a075683e5a880a8d5221d3408ff8a8
#
_entry.id   52a075683e5a880a8d5221d3408ff8a8
#
_cell.length_a   1.000
_cell.length_b   1.000
_cell.length_c   1.000
_cell.angle_alpha   90.00
_cell.angle_beta   90.00
_cell.angle_gamma   90.00
#
_symmetry.space_group_name_H-M   'P 1'
#
loop_
_entity.id
_entity.type
_entity.pdbx_description
1 polymer ?
#
loop_
_entity_poly.entity_id
_entity_poly.type
_entity_poly.pdbx_seq_one_letter_code
_entity_poly.pdbx_strand_id
1 'polypeptide(L)'
;EITADLNQPISAFSHGMKQKLAIISALIHEPKLIIMDEPFVGLDPKATHLLKELMREMCEKGSAIFFSTHVLEVAEKLCDKVAIIKAGKLIRFGTMEEVKGDTSLEDVFLELEEEK
;
A
#
# COMPACT_ATOMS: atom_id res chain seq x y z
N GLU A 1 22.96 1.87 -6.41
CA GLU A 1 22.94 3.14 -5.74
C GLU A 1 22.11 4.19 -6.47
N ILE A 2 21.48 5.05 -5.70
CA ILE A 2 20.60 6.06 -6.27
C ILE A 2 21.34 7.02 -7.18
N THR A 3 22.54 7.44 -6.79
CA THR A 3 23.35 8.37 -7.59
C THR A 3 23.70 7.78 -8.94
N ALA A 4 24.08 6.51 -8.98
CA ALA A 4 24.40 5.86 -10.24
C ALA A 4 23.17 5.73 -11.13
N ASP A 5 22.02 5.45 -10.51
CA ASP A 5 20.78 5.33 -11.25
C ASP A 5 20.35 6.64 -11.90
N LEU A 6 20.62 7.77 -11.25
CA LEU A 6 20.26 9.07 -11.79
C LEU A 6 21.00 9.41 -13.07
N ASN A 7 22.11 8.74 -13.34
CA ASN A 7 22.88 8.97 -14.56
C ASN A 7 22.32 8.19 -15.74
N GLN A 8 21.30 7.37 -15.53
CA GLN A 8 20.70 6.58 -16.59
C GLN A 8 19.36 7.17 -17.00
N PRO A 9 18.93 6.89 -18.24
CA PRO A 9 17.61 7.35 -18.66
C PRO A 9 16.54 6.78 -17.73
N ILE A 10 15.55 7.61 -17.41
CA ILE A 10 14.46 7.15 -16.56
C ILE A 10 13.77 5.93 -17.12
N SER A 11 13.69 5.83 -18.45
CA SER A 11 13.07 4.69 -19.10
C SER A 11 13.77 3.36 -18.81
N ALA A 12 15.02 3.40 -18.37
CA ALA A 12 15.75 2.20 -18.02
C ALA A 12 15.41 1.70 -16.61
N PHE A 13 14.72 2.52 -15.82
CA PHE A 13 14.32 2.12 -14.47
C PHE A 13 13.10 1.22 -14.54
N SER A 14 13.08 0.21 -13.69
CA SER A 14 11.88 -0.60 -13.55
C SER A 14 10.81 0.23 -12.86
N HIS A 15 9.55 -0.19 -12.98
CA HIS A 15 8.45 0.46 -12.28
C HIS A 15 8.72 0.50 -10.78
N GLY A 16 9.22 -0.59 -10.22
CA GLY A 16 9.52 -0.68 -8.79
C GLY A 16 10.57 0.31 -8.34
N MET A 17 11.58 0.55 -9.17
CA MET A 17 12.62 1.51 -8.83
C MET A 17 12.09 2.94 -8.78
N LYS A 18 11.27 3.30 -9.77
CA LYS A 18 10.66 4.62 -9.79
C LYS A 18 9.79 4.84 -8.55
N GLN A 19 9.00 3.85 -8.20
CA GLN A 19 8.13 3.90 -7.05
C GLN A 19 8.94 4.04 -5.75
N LYS A 20 10.01 3.26 -5.65
CA LYS A 20 10.89 3.29 -4.49
C LYS A 20 11.50 4.68 -4.29
N LEU A 21 11.96 5.30 -5.38
CA LEU A 21 12.53 6.65 -5.30
C LEU A 21 11.49 7.67 -4.86
N ALA A 22 10.28 7.57 -5.38
CA ALA A 22 9.19 8.48 -5.01
C ALA A 22 8.85 8.34 -3.52
N ILE A 23 8.80 7.13 -3.02
CA ILE A 23 8.47 6.87 -1.62
C ILE A 23 9.57 7.39 -0.70
N ILE A 24 10.82 7.12 -1.03
CA ILE A 24 11.94 7.60 -0.23
C ILE A 24 11.92 9.12 -0.16
N SER A 25 11.65 9.77 -1.29
CA SER A 25 11.56 11.23 -1.33
C SER A 25 10.46 11.75 -0.42
N ALA A 26 9.31 11.08 -0.42
CA ALA A 26 8.20 11.48 0.44
C ALA A 26 8.55 11.29 1.92
N LEU A 27 9.23 10.20 2.26
CA LEU A 27 9.55 9.88 3.65
C LEU A 27 10.60 10.81 4.25
N ILE A 28 11.50 11.34 3.42
CA ILE A 28 12.53 12.28 3.91
C ILE A 28 11.91 13.50 4.57
N HIS A 29 10.76 13.94 4.11
CA HIS A 29 10.09 15.12 4.65
C HIS A 29 9.21 14.84 5.85
N GLU A 30 9.12 13.60 6.27
CA GLU A 30 8.29 13.15 7.40
C GLU A 30 6.89 13.77 7.40
N PRO A 31 6.13 13.59 6.33
CA PRO A 31 4.79 14.19 6.25
C PRO A 31 3.85 13.54 7.24
N LYS A 32 2.82 14.27 7.66
CA LYS A 32 1.82 13.73 8.57
C LYS A 32 0.83 12.82 7.85
N LEU A 33 0.64 13.02 6.57
CA LEU A 33 -0.26 12.20 5.75
C LEU A 33 0.44 11.82 4.45
N ILE A 34 0.40 10.54 4.15
CA ILE A 34 0.97 10.02 2.91
C ILE A 34 -0.13 9.27 2.17
N ILE A 35 -0.31 9.60 0.89
CA ILE A 35 -1.30 8.92 0.04
C ILE A 35 -0.55 8.25 -1.09
N MET A 36 -0.75 6.95 -1.26
CA MET A 36 -0.06 6.17 -2.28
C MET A 36 -1.03 5.29 -3.04
N ASP A 37 -0.72 5.04 -4.30
CA ASP A 37 -1.50 4.16 -5.16
C ASP A 37 -0.66 2.93 -5.49
N GLU A 38 -1.12 1.75 -5.09
CA GLU A 38 -0.43 0.48 -5.34
C GLU A 38 1.07 0.55 -5.05
N PRO A 39 1.46 0.87 -3.82
CA PRO A 39 2.87 1.10 -3.51
C PRO A 39 3.77 -0.13 -3.65
N PHE A 40 3.20 -1.32 -3.65
CA PHE A 40 3.99 -2.56 -3.69
C PHE A 40 4.15 -3.15 -5.08
N VAL A 41 3.47 -2.59 -6.08
CA VAL A 41 3.55 -3.09 -7.45
C VAL A 41 4.98 -2.92 -8.00
N GLY A 42 5.51 -3.99 -8.57
CA GLY A 42 6.84 -3.94 -9.18
C GLY A 42 8.01 -4.09 -8.22
N LEU A 43 7.73 -4.25 -6.93
CA LEU A 43 8.78 -4.46 -5.94
C LEU A 43 9.04 -5.94 -5.74
N ASP A 44 10.31 -6.31 -5.56
CA ASP A 44 10.65 -7.68 -5.20
C ASP A 44 10.33 -7.91 -3.72
N PRO A 45 10.37 -9.16 -3.24
CA PRO A 45 10.01 -9.45 -1.85
C PRO A 45 10.82 -8.68 -0.82
N LYS A 46 12.10 -8.45 -1.09
CA LYS A 46 12.96 -7.74 -0.16
C LYS A 46 12.58 -6.27 -0.07
N ALA A 47 12.36 -5.64 -1.22
CA ALA A 47 11.94 -4.25 -1.27
C ALA A 47 10.55 -4.06 -0.66
N THR A 48 9.67 -5.02 -0.90
CA THR A 48 8.32 -4.99 -0.33
C THR A 48 8.39 -5.04 1.20
N HIS A 49 9.22 -5.92 1.73
CA HIS A 49 9.37 -6.04 3.18
C HIS A 49 9.91 -4.73 3.78
N LEU A 50 10.91 -4.16 3.14
CA LEU A 50 11.51 -2.93 3.60
C LEU A 50 10.49 -1.78 3.61
N LEU A 51 9.69 -1.70 2.55
CA LEU A 51 8.66 -0.67 2.47
C LEU A 51 7.62 -0.84 3.56
N LYS A 52 7.20 -2.06 3.84
CA LYS A 52 6.24 -2.31 4.92
C LYS A 52 6.79 -1.85 6.26
N GLU A 53 8.06 -2.10 6.52
CA GLU A 53 8.68 -1.67 7.76
C GLU A 53 8.76 -0.16 7.87
N LEU A 54 9.12 0.51 6.79
CA LEU A 54 9.16 1.97 6.76
C LEU A 54 7.79 2.57 7.02
N MET A 55 6.76 1.99 6.42
CA MET A 55 5.40 2.47 6.63
C MET A 55 4.96 2.32 8.08
N ARG A 56 5.29 1.20 8.71
CA ARG A 56 4.96 1.00 10.12
C ARG A 56 5.69 1.99 11.01
N GLU A 57 6.96 2.20 10.71
CA GLU A 57 7.77 3.13 11.47
C GLU A 57 7.22 4.54 11.40
N MET A 58 6.79 4.95 10.21
CA MET A 58 6.19 6.26 10.02
C MET A 58 4.89 6.40 10.82
N CYS A 59 4.06 5.36 10.80
CA CYS A 59 2.81 5.39 11.57
C CYS A 59 3.07 5.45 13.07
N GLU A 60 4.10 4.76 13.54
CA GLU A 60 4.47 4.81 14.95
C GLU A 60 4.93 6.21 15.36
N LYS A 61 5.47 6.96 14.42
CA LYS A 61 5.91 8.34 14.66
C LYS A 61 4.78 9.36 14.53
N GLY A 62 3.58 8.90 14.25
CA GLY A 62 2.42 9.77 14.19
C GLY A 62 1.90 10.10 12.81
N SER A 63 2.52 9.56 11.76
CA SER A 63 2.03 9.77 10.41
C SER A 63 0.85 8.86 10.11
N ALA A 64 -0.02 9.28 9.21
CA ALA A 64 -1.09 8.46 8.68
C ALA A 64 -0.77 8.10 7.24
N ILE A 65 -0.94 6.84 6.89
CA ILE A 65 -0.68 6.37 5.54
C ILE A 65 -1.96 5.79 4.96
N PHE A 66 -2.33 6.30 3.80
CA PHE A 66 -3.49 5.82 3.05
C PHE A 66 -2.99 5.30 1.72
N PHE A 67 -3.26 4.05 1.42
CA PHE A 67 -2.84 3.51 0.12
C PHE A 67 -3.90 2.60 -0.47
N SER A 68 -3.95 2.55 -1.78
CA SER A 68 -4.84 1.65 -2.49
C SER A 68 -4.07 0.41 -2.92
N THR A 69 -4.73 -0.72 -2.93
CA THR A 69 -4.16 -1.95 -3.43
C THR A 69 -5.25 -2.94 -3.78
N HIS A 70 -4.98 -3.79 -4.76
CA HIS A 70 -5.86 -4.90 -5.07
C HIS A 70 -5.29 -6.22 -4.50
N VAL A 71 -4.16 -6.14 -3.81
CA VAL A 71 -3.56 -7.31 -3.17
C VAL A 71 -4.11 -7.41 -1.75
N LEU A 72 -5.18 -8.18 -1.61
CA LEU A 72 -5.94 -8.25 -0.36
C LEU A 72 -5.13 -8.75 0.83
N GLU A 73 -4.23 -9.69 0.60
CA GLU A 73 -3.39 -10.20 1.67
C GLU A 73 -2.49 -9.12 2.28
N VAL A 74 -1.97 -8.23 1.45
CA VAL A 74 -1.14 -7.12 1.93
C VAL A 74 -1.98 -6.17 2.78
N ALA A 75 -3.18 -5.83 2.29
CA ALA A 75 -4.06 -4.94 3.03
C ALA A 75 -4.44 -5.56 4.38
N GLU A 76 -4.77 -6.82 4.39
CA GLU A 76 -5.18 -7.51 5.61
C GLU A 76 -4.10 -7.51 6.68
N LYS A 77 -2.85 -7.72 6.28
CA LYS A 77 -1.75 -7.82 7.23
C LYS A 77 -1.18 -6.47 7.67
N LEU A 78 -1.31 -5.48 6.83
CA LEU A 78 -0.66 -4.19 7.07
C LEU A 78 -1.58 -3.10 7.59
N CYS A 79 -2.83 -3.12 7.19
CA CYS A 79 -3.74 -2.01 7.47
C CYS A 79 -4.53 -2.18 8.76
N ASP A 80 -4.70 -1.07 9.49
CA ASP A 80 -5.56 -1.04 10.66
C ASP A 80 -7.02 -0.88 10.25
N LYS A 81 -7.27 -0.12 9.20
CA LYS A 81 -8.60 0.12 8.66
C LYS A 81 -8.61 -0.14 7.17
N VAL A 82 -9.76 -0.49 6.67
CA VAL A 82 -9.90 -0.83 5.26
C VAL A 82 -11.20 -0.27 4.70
N ALA A 83 -11.16 0.14 3.44
CA ALA A 83 -12.33 0.55 2.69
C ALA A 83 -12.38 -0.28 1.42
N ILE A 84 -13.50 -0.91 1.16
CA ILE A 84 -13.70 -1.70 -0.05
C ILE A 84 -14.55 -0.90 -1.02
N ILE A 85 -14.02 -0.68 -2.20
CA ILE A 85 -14.69 0.08 -3.25
C ILE A 85 -14.99 -0.83 -4.42
N LYS A 86 -16.22 -0.77 -4.92
CA LYS A 86 -16.64 -1.56 -6.06
C LYS A 86 -17.47 -0.68 -6.99
N ALA A 87 -17.10 -0.67 -8.27
CA ALA A 87 -17.80 0.14 -9.27
C ALA A 87 -17.95 1.61 -8.86
N GLY A 88 -16.90 2.15 -8.23
CA GLY A 88 -16.89 3.55 -7.80
C GLY A 88 -17.66 3.82 -6.52
N LYS A 89 -18.17 2.80 -5.87
CA LYS A 89 -18.96 2.98 -4.65
C LYS A 89 -18.26 2.35 -3.44
N LEU A 90 -18.38 3.03 -2.31
CA LEU A 90 -17.88 2.50 -1.05
C LEU A 90 -18.84 1.42 -0.55
N ILE A 91 -18.36 0.20 -0.44
CA ILE A 91 -19.19 -0.94 -0.04
C ILE A 91 -19.04 -1.24 1.45
N ARG A 92 -17.82 -1.23 1.95
CA ARG A 92 -17.51 -1.51 3.35
C ARG A 92 -16.44 -0.55 3.82
N PHE A 93 -16.51 -0.18 5.08
CA PHE A 93 -15.48 0.65 5.69
C PHE A 93 -15.46 0.40 7.19
N GLY A 94 -14.26 0.29 7.75
CA GLY A 94 -14.10 0.11 9.18
C GLY A 94 -12.73 -0.43 9.52
N THR A 95 -12.57 -0.85 10.77
CA THR A 95 -11.33 -1.50 11.17
C THR A 95 -11.23 -2.83 10.43
N MET A 96 -10.04 -3.35 10.34
CA MET A 96 -9.84 -4.64 9.67
C MET A 96 -10.71 -5.72 10.33
N GLU A 97 -10.78 -5.69 11.65
CA GLU A 97 -11.57 -6.65 12.40
C GLU A 97 -13.07 -6.52 12.11
N GLU A 98 -13.57 -5.30 12.04
CA GLU A 98 -14.98 -5.05 11.73
C GLU A 98 -15.37 -5.51 10.35
N VAL A 99 -14.46 -5.36 9.38
CA VAL A 99 -14.76 -5.69 8.00
C VAL A 99 -14.62 -7.18 7.72
N LYS A 100 -13.54 -7.79 8.17
CA LYS A 100 -13.32 -9.21 7.86
C LYS A 100 -13.87 -10.18 8.91
N GLY A 101 -13.99 -9.75 10.16
CA GLY A 101 -14.44 -10.63 11.24
C GLY A 101 -13.54 -11.84 11.38
N ASP A 102 -14.13 -13.02 11.43
CA ASP A 102 -13.39 -14.28 11.56
C ASP A 102 -12.91 -14.86 10.24
N THR A 103 -13.22 -14.19 9.13
CA THR A 103 -12.83 -14.68 7.81
C THR A 103 -11.62 -13.88 7.30
N SER A 104 -11.25 -14.09 6.06
CA SER A 104 -10.19 -13.31 5.43
C SER A 104 -10.82 -12.18 4.63
N LEU A 105 -10.02 -11.16 4.36
CA LEU A 105 -10.47 -10.05 3.53
C LEU A 105 -10.81 -10.55 2.13
N GLU A 106 -10.08 -11.54 1.65
CA GLU A 106 -10.36 -12.14 0.35
C GLU A 106 -11.75 -12.78 0.33
N ASP A 107 -12.12 -13.49 1.40
CA ASP A 107 -13.44 -14.10 1.50
C ASP A 107 -14.54 -13.04 1.49
N VAL A 108 -14.34 -11.95 2.20
CA VAL A 108 -15.30 -10.85 2.22
C VAL A 108 -15.46 -10.27 0.82
N PHE A 109 -14.36 -10.08 0.13
CA PHE A 109 -14.37 -9.50 -1.21
C PHE A 109 -15.12 -10.42 -2.19
N LEU A 110 -14.88 -11.72 -2.10
CA LEU A 110 -15.58 -12.69 -2.95
C LEU A 110 -17.08 -12.70 -2.68
N GLU A 111 -17.47 -12.63 -1.42
CA GLU A 111 -18.88 -12.53 -1.06
C GLU A 111 -19.53 -11.30 -1.68
N LEU A 112 -18.87 -10.18 -1.60
CA LEU A 112 -19.39 -8.93 -2.15
C LEU A 112 -19.49 -8.97 -3.67
N GLU A 113 -18.62 -9.71 -4.33
CA GLU A 113 -18.71 -9.89 -5.77
C GLU A 113 -19.89 -10.74 -6.19
N GLU A 114 -20.26 -11.70 -5.35
CA GLU A 114 -21.43 -12.55 -5.63
C GLU A 114 -22.74 -11.82 -5.41
N GLU A 115 -22.73 -10.82 -4.54
CA GLU A 115 -23.90 -9.98 -4.29
C GLU A 115 -24.00 -8.94 -5.39
N LYS A 116 -24.89 -9.11 -6.30
CA LYS A 116 -25.05 -8.12 -7.40
C LYS A 116 -26.33 -7.35 -7.28
#